data_88afc881764411abbf83ce23dffd8602
#
_entry.id   88afc881764411abbf83ce23dffd8602
#
_cell.length_a   1.000
_cell.length_b   1.000
_cell.length_c   1.000
_cell.angle_alpha   90.00
_cell.angle_beta   90.00
_cell.angle_gamma   90.00
#
_symmetry.space_group_name_H-M   'P 1'
#
loop_
_entity.id
_entity.type
_entity.pdbx_description
1 polymer ?
#
loop_
_entity_poly.entity_id
_entity_poly.type
_entity_poly.pdbx_seq_one_letter_code
_entity_poly.pdbx_strand_id
1 'polypeptide(L)'
;MLRLQPSPGLGGHRPGLLPVLLALLGMTWAEVRPLQLQEKQVPVPGALSKKESFLLLSLHNRLRSRVHPPAANMQRMDWSESLAQQAQTRAALCGAPDPRPASVPRATPQVGWNVQLLPVSSVSFTHVVGLWFLEGQQYSQAAAECAPNATCAHYTQLVWATSSQLGCGRHPCPGAQGEMEAFVCAYSPGGNWEVNGKTIVPYKKGAWCSLCTASVSGCFKAWDHAGGLCEVPRNPCRMSCRNHGHLNLSTCHCHCPPGYTGRYCQVRCSVQCVHGRFREEECSCVCDVGYGGAQCATKVLFPFHTCDLRIDGDCFMVSSEADTYYGAKMKCQGKGGVLAQIESQKVQDILAFYLGRLETTNEVTNNDFETRNFWIGLTYKTAKDSFRWTTGEHQSFTSFAFGQPDNQGFGNCVELQASAAFNWNDQRCKTRNRYICQFAQEHISRWDPGP
;
A
#
# COMPACT_ATOMS: atom_id res chain seq x y z
N MET A 1 9.74 60.90 -32.48
CA MET A 1 10.36 61.49 -33.68
C MET A 1 10.67 60.33 -34.60
N LEU A 2 9.82 60.13 -35.62
CA LEU A 2 10.09 60.37 -37.03
C LEU A 2 11.16 59.42 -37.61
N ARG A 3 11.00 58.64 -38.63
CA ARG A 3 10.17 58.52 -39.85
C ARG A 3 10.67 57.33 -40.66
N LEU A 4 9.84 56.45 -41.16
CA LEU A 4 9.35 56.25 -42.54
C LEU A 4 10.42 55.91 -43.62
N GLN A 5 10.33 54.68 -44.16
CA GLN A 5 10.14 54.22 -45.57
C GLN A 5 10.95 54.92 -46.69
N PRO A 6 11.07 54.34 -47.96
CA PRO A 6 10.30 53.31 -48.65
C PRO A 6 11.11 52.41 -49.65
N SER A 7 10.35 51.46 -50.26
CA SER A 7 10.68 50.72 -51.52
C SER A 7 10.86 51.64 -52.76
N PRO A 8 11.26 51.19 -53.98
CA PRO A 8 10.55 50.23 -54.80
C PRO A 8 11.40 49.44 -55.91
N GLY A 9 10.73 48.56 -56.65
CA GLY A 9 10.84 48.46 -58.08
C GLY A 9 11.06 47.08 -58.70
N LEU A 10 10.03 46.46 -59.15
CA LEU A 10 9.61 46.13 -60.54
C LEU A 10 10.63 45.44 -61.48
N GLY A 11 10.22 44.32 -62.09
CA GLY A 11 10.78 43.78 -63.28
C GLY A 11 10.41 42.30 -63.48
N GLY A 12 9.42 42.10 -64.27
CA GLY A 12 8.77 41.01 -64.83
C GLY A 12 9.51 40.31 -65.97
N HIS A 13 9.15 39.04 -66.16
CA HIS A 13 8.83 38.43 -67.45
C HIS A 13 8.38 36.97 -67.30
N ARG A 14 7.26 36.65 -67.90
CA ARG A 14 6.74 35.30 -68.25
C ARG A 14 7.33 34.88 -69.59
N PRO A 15 7.06 33.67 -70.13
CA PRO A 15 6.74 32.35 -69.61
C PRO A 15 7.61 31.22 -70.25
N GLY A 16 7.62 30.07 -69.67
CA GLY A 16 8.17 28.85 -70.30
C GLY A 16 7.37 27.62 -69.90
N LEU A 17 6.64 27.10 -70.86
CA LEU A 17 5.87 25.86 -70.78
C LEU A 17 6.79 24.64 -70.80
N LEU A 18 6.39 23.62 -70.01
CA LEU A 18 6.84 22.21 -69.99
C LEU A 18 8.09 21.88 -69.10
N PRO A 19 8.06 20.77 -68.34
CA PRO A 19 7.38 19.51 -68.68
C PRO A 19 6.38 18.94 -67.66
N VAL A 20 5.20 18.68 -68.15
CA VAL A 20 4.11 17.89 -67.52
C VAL A 20 4.36 16.38 -67.76
N LEU A 21 5.55 15.87 -67.79
CA LEU A 21 5.76 14.44 -68.18
C LEU A 21 6.69 13.64 -67.24
N LEU A 22 6.93 14.11 -66.03
CA LEU A 22 7.69 13.34 -65.02
C LEU A 22 7.01 13.15 -63.67
N ALA A 23 5.71 13.49 -63.56
CA ALA A 23 4.91 13.34 -62.35
C ALA A 23 4.09 12.04 -62.29
N LEU A 24 4.35 11.05 -63.15
CA LEU A 24 3.56 9.79 -63.16
C LEU A 24 4.34 8.54 -62.79
N LEU A 25 5.56 8.65 -62.24
CA LEU A 25 6.33 7.48 -61.71
C LEU A 25 6.80 7.61 -60.29
N GLY A 26 6.25 8.55 -59.53
CA GLY A 26 6.39 8.66 -58.09
C GLY A 26 5.24 7.97 -57.37
N MET A 27 4.97 6.71 -57.58
CA MET A 27 4.20 5.91 -56.65
C MET A 27 5.05 5.74 -55.38
N THR A 28 4.87 6.69 -54.48
CA THR A 28 5.25 6.52 -53.09
C THR A 28 4.59 5.25 -52.57
N TRP A 29 5.41 4.37 -52.07
CA TRP A 29 4.97 3.28 -51.24
C TRP A 29 4.25 3.90 -50.03
N ALA A 30 2.94 4.00 -50.11
CA ALA A 30 2.12 4.18 -48.93
C ALA A 30 2.35 2.91 -48.12
N GLU A 31 3.05 3.04 -46.99
CA GLU A 31 3.03 2.04 -45.95
C GLU A 31 1.56 1.72 -45.62
N VAL A 32 1.11 0.60 -46.12
CA VAL A 32 -0.12 -0.03 -45.66
C VAL A 32 0.16 -0.42 -44.20
N ARG A 33 -0.16 0.50 -43.26
CA ARG A 33 -0.27 0.10 -41.88
C ARG A 33 -1.26 -1.07 -41.87
N PRO A 34 -0.88 -2.23 -41.32
CA PRO A 34 -1.85 -3.28 -41.14
C PRO A 34 -2.93 -2.68 -40.24
N LEU A 35 -4.16 -2.64 -40.74
CA LEU A 35 -5.34 -2.49 -39.92
C LEU A 35 -5.18 -3.52 -38.80
N GLN A 36 -4.85 -3.05 -37.59
CA GLN A 36 -5.01 -3.87 -36.41
C GLN A 36 -6.50 -4.22 -36.39
N LEU A 37 -6.79 -5.42 -36.88
CA LEU A 37 -8.01 -6.10 -36.55
C LEU A 37 -8.06 -6.10 -35.04
N GLN A 38 -8.87 -5.20 -34.46
CA GLN A 38 -9.32 -5.36 -33.08
C GLN A 38 -9.91 -6.76 -33.07
N GLU A 39 -9.15 -7.73 -32.55
CA GLU A 39 -9.67 -9.02 -32.19
C GLU A 39 -10.91 -8.69 -31.33
N LYS A 40 -12.08 -8.95 -31.88
CA LYS A 40 -13.28 -9.02 -31.10
C LYS A 40 -13.01 -10.10 -30.08
N GLN A 41 -12.58 -9.68 -28.87
CA GLN A 41 -12.46 -10.60 -27.76
C GLN A 41 -13.81 -11.29 -27.64
N VAL A 42 -13.80 -12.60 -27.89
CA VAL A 42 -14.97 -13.45 -27.67
C VAL A 42 -15.39 -13.20 -26.24
N PRO A 43 -16.65 -12.82 -25.97
CA PRO A 43 -17.08 -12.54 -24.61
C PRO A 43 -16.80 -13.78 -23.76
N VAL A 44 -15.99 -13.64 -22.73
CA VAL A 44 -15.74 -14.71 -21.76
C VAL A 44 -17.09 -15.04 -21.12
N PRO A 45 -17.53 -16.31 -21.15
CA PRO A 45 -18.79 -16.70 -20.53
C PRO A 45 -18.84 -16.23 -19.07
N GLY A 46 -19.86 -15.47 -18.71
CA GLY A 46 -20.02 -14.94 -17.35
C GLY A 46 -19.31 -13.62 -17.07
N ALA A 47 -18.57 -13.02 -18.02
CA ALA A 47 -17.94 -11.73 -17.81
C ALA A 47 -18.94 -10.64 -17.43
N LEU A 48 -18.58 -9.80 -16.44
CA LEU A 48 -19.42 -8.70 -15.99
C LEU A 48 -19.49 -7.59 -17.04
N SER A 49 -20.69 -7.05 -17.24
CA SER A 49 -20.87 -5.84 -18.01
C SER A 49 -20.35 -4.62 -17.23
N LYS A 50 -20.01 -3.52 -17.91
CA LYS A 50 -19.64 -2.25 -17.28
C LYS A 50 -20.70 -1.74 -16.29
N LYS A 51 -21.98 -1.98 -16.58
CA LYS A 51 -23.09 -1.61 -15.70
C LYS A 51 -23.06 -2.43 -14.40
N GLU A 52 -22.84 -3.73 -14.49
CA GLU A 52 -22.73 -4.61 -13.31
C GLU A 52 -21.51 -4.26 -12.46
N SER A 53 -20.34 -4.01 -13.09
CA SER A 53 -19.13 -3.55 -12.40
C SER A 53 -19.37 -2.25 -11.63
N PHE A 54 -20.07 -1.29 -12.25
CA PHE A 54 -20.43 -0.03 -11.60
C PHE A 54 -21.40 -0.24 -10.43
N LEU A 55 -22.39 -1.11 -10.58
CA LEU A 55 -23.37 -1.40 -9.52
C LEU A 55 -22.70 -2.10 -8.33
N LEU A 56 -21.78 -3.04 -8.59
CA LEU A 56 -21.02 -3.73 -7.55
C LEU A 56 -20.13 -2.77 -6.78
N LEU A 57 -19.39 -1.89 -7.47
CA LEU A 57 -18.56 -0.86 -6.84
C LEU A 57 -19.40 0.11 -6.00
N SER A 58 -20.51 0.59 -6.56
CA SER A 58 -21.41 1.53 -5.89
C SER A 58 -22.02 0.91 -4.63
N LEU A 59 -22.42 -0.37 -4.71
CA LEU A 59 -22.94 -1.12 -3.57
C LEU A 59 -21.88 -1.29 -2.47
N HIS A 60 -20.65 -1.70 -2.82
CA HIS A 60 -19.56 -1.82 -1.84
C HIS A 60 -19.33 -0.50 -1.11
N ASN A 61 -19.18 0.61 -1.81
CA ASN A 61 -18.97 1.91 -1.20
C ASN A 61 -20.18 2.35 -0.33
N ARG A 62 -21.40 2.05 -0.76
CA ARG A 62 -22.61 2.33 0.03
C ARG A 62 -22.62 1.53 1.33
N LEU A 63 -22.34 0.23 1.29
CA LEU A 63 -22.33 -0.64 2.47
C LEU A 63 -21.20 -0.24 3.43
N ARG A 64 -20.01 0.01 2.91
CA ARG A 64 -18.85 0.45 3.70
C ARG A 64 -19.08 1.78 4.41
N SER A 65 -19.78 2.72 3.78
CA SER A 65 -20.09 4.01 4.41
C SER A 65 -21.13 3.91 5.54
N ARG A 66 -21.87 2.81 5.63
CA ARG A 66 -22.99 2.60 6.55
C ARG A 66 -22.76 1.50 7.58
N VAL A 67 -21.52 1.11 7.82
CA VAL A 67 -21.21 0.13 8.88
C VAL A 67 -21.61 0.66 10.25
N HIS A 68 -21.99 -0.24 11.13
CA HIS A 68 -22.29 0.08 12.52
C HIS A 68 -21.47 -0.83 13.46
N PRO A 69 -20.74 -0.25 14.43
CA PRO A 69 -20.53 1.19 14.73
C PRO A 69 -19.85 1.93 13.57
N PRO A 70 -19.98 3.27 13.49
CA PRO A 70 -19.37 4.05 12.40
C PRO A 70 -17.87 3.89 12.32
N ALA A 71 -17.35 3.85 11.09
CA ALA A 71 -15.93 3.69 10.79
C ALA A 71 -15.23 5.05 10.63
N ALA A 72 -14.14 5.26 11.36
CA ALA A 72 -13.37 6.50 11.33
C ALA A 72 -12.37 6.57 10.15
N ASN A 73 -11.94 5.42 9.61
CA ASN A 73 -10.86 5.29 8.63
C ASN A 73 -11.24 4.53 7.36
N MET A 74 -12.54 4.34 7.09
CA MET A 74 -13.00 3.56 5.94
C MET A 74 -12.64 4.24 4.62
N GLN A 75 -11.81 3.59 3.80
CA GLN A 75 -11.44 4.11 2.48
C GLN A 75 -12.53 3.84 1.44
N ARG A 76 -12.72 4.80 0.53
CA ARG A 76 -13.50 4.62 -0.68
C ARG A 76 -12.78 3.66 -1.62
N MET A 77 -13.53 2.75 -2.22
CA MET A 77 -13.00 1.84 -3.23
C MET A 77 -13.17 2.41 -4.64
N ASP A 78 -12.19 2.09 -5.49
CA ASP A 78 -12.23 2.26 -6.94
C ASP A 78 -12.19 0.89 -7.64
N TRP A 79 -12.76 0.85 -8.85
CA TRP A 79 -12.74 -0.36 -9.66
C TRP A 79 -11.37 -0.57 -10.29
N SER A 80 -10.87 -1.82 -10.24
CA SER A 80 -9.62 -2.26 -10.86
C SER A 80 -9.90 -3.36 -11.87
N GLU A 81 -9.65 -3.09 -13.14
CA GLU A 81 -9.80 -4.10 -14.21
C GLU A 81 -8.83 -5.27 -14.02
N SER A 82 -7.64 -5.00 -13.48
CA SER A 82 -6.67 -6.06 -13.16
C SER A 82 -7.20 -7.01 -12.08
N LEU A 83 -7.82 -6.48 -11.02
CA LEU A 83 -8.45 -7.30 -9.99
C LEU A 83 -9.70 -8.03 -10.53
N ALA A 84 -10.48 -7.38 -11.39
CA ALA A 84 -11.63 -8.02 -12.03
C ALA A 84 -11.21 -9.21 -12.88
N GLN A 85 -10.12 -9.10 -13.63
CA GLN A 85 -9.57 -10.19 -14.41
C GLN A 85 -9.06 -11.34 -13.52
N GLN A 86 -8.39 -11.03 -12.42
CA GLN A 86 -7.98 -12.03 -11.44
C GLN A 86 -9.19 -12.73 -10.79
N ALA A 87 -10.23 -11.96 -10.43
CA ALA A 87 -11.47 -12.51 -9.88
C ALA A 87 -12.18 -13.41 -10.88
N GLN A 88 -12.21 -13.03 -12.16
CA GLN A 88 -12.78 -13.88 -13.24
C GLN A 88 -12.01 -15.19 -13.40
N THR A 89 -10.67 -15.13 -13.37
CA THR A 89 -9.82 -16.34 -13.41
C THR A 89 -10.08 -17.24 -12.21
N ARG A 90 -10.22 -16.66 -11.02
CA ARG A 90 -10.50 -17.40 -9.80
C ARG A 90 -11.91 -17.99 -9.79
N ALA A 91 -12.90 -17.30 -10.33
CA ALA A 91 -14.27 -17.81 -10.46
C ALA A 91 -14.30 -19.07 -11.36
N ALA A 92 -13.49 -19.11 -12.41
CA ALA A 92 -13.37 -20.27 -13.30
C ALA A 92 -12.79 -21.52 -12.62
N LEU A 93 -12.18 -21.40 -11.44
CA LEU A 93 -11.73 -22.54 -10.63
C LEU A 93 -12.89 -23.25 -9.91
N CYS A 94 -14.09 -22.66 -9.89
CA CYS A 94 -15.30 -23.27 -9.31
C CYS A 94 -15.11 -23.77 -7.86
N GLY A 95 -14.39 -22.99 -7.05
CA GLY A 95 -14.10 -23.34 -5.66
C GLY A 95 -12.87 -24.24 -5.45
N ALA A 96 -12.25 -24.72 -6.52
CA ALA A 96 -10.98 -25.45 -6.40
C ALA A 96 -9.85 -24.57 -5.85
N PRO A 97 -8.88 -25.15 -5.13
CA PRO A 97 -7.71 -24.42 -4.69
C PRO A 97 -6.94 -23.84 -5.88
N ASP A 98 -6.37 -22.63 -5.70
CA ASP A 98 -5.52 -22.04 -6.74
C ASP A 98 -4.25 -22.89 -6.88
N PRO A 99 -3.95 -23.42 -8.08
CA PRO A 99 -2.77 -24.26 -8.29
C PRO A 99 -1.45 -23.49 -8.24
N ARG A 100 -1.50 -22.14 -8.18
CA ARG A 100 -0.29 -21.32 -8.11
C ARG A 100 0.34 -21.40 -6.72
N PRO A 101 1.66 -21.67 -6.60
CA PRO A 101 2.33 -21.70 -5.31
C PRO A 101 2.27 -20.34 -4.62
N ALA A 102 2.16 -20.34 -3.31
CA ALA A 102 2.10 -19.15 -2.45
C ALA A 102 3.39 -18.29 -2.44
N SER A 103 4.35 -18.54 -3.32
CA SER A 103 5.61 -17.81 -3.45
C SER A 103 5.44 -16.52 -4.26
N VAL A 104 4.62 -15.59 -3.74
CA VAL A 104 4.61 -14.21 -4.25
C VAL A 104 5.69 -13.44 -3.49
N PRO A 105 6.55 -12.65 -4.20
CA PRO A 105 7.53 -11.80 -3.51
C PRO A 105 6.85 -10.89 -2.50
N ARG A 106 7.47 -10.68 -1.33
CA ARG A 106 6.98 -9.85 -0.20
C ARG A 106 6.55 -8.42 -0.57
N ALA A 107 6.91 -7.95 -1.76
CA ALA A 107 6.67 -6.58 -2.24
C ALA A 107 5.31 -6.35 -2.91
N THR A 108 4.50 -7.39 -3.17
CA THR A 108 3.19 -7.21 -3.79
C THR A 108 2.10 -7.15 -2.72
N PRO A 109 1.18 -6.16 -2.79
CA PRO A 109 0.04 -6.11 -1.88
C PRO A 109 -0.74 -7.43 -1.94
N GLN A 110 -0.93 -8.06 -0.78
CA GLN A 110 -1.71 -9.29 -0.71
C GLN A 110 -3.15 -8.98 -1.14
N VAL A 111 -3.67 -9.77 -2.08
CA VAL A 111 -5.06 -9.67 -2.53
C VAL A 111 -5.97 -10.44 -1.58
N GLY A 112 -7.04 -9.81 -1.12
CA GLY A 112 -8.10 -10.45 -0.36
C GLY A 112 -9.21 -10.97 -1.28
N TRP A 113 -9.93 -11.99 -0.83
CA TRP A 113 -10.91 -12.69 -1.67
C TRP A 113 -12.21 -12.94 -0.93
N ASN A 114 -13.33 -12.63 -1.57
CA ASN A 114 -14.64 -13.21 -1.24
C ASN A 114 -15.06 -14.14 -2.35
N VAL A 115 -15.39 -15.36 -2.00
CA VAL A 115 -15.76 -16.43 -2.95
C VAL A 115 -17.05 -17.08 -2.46
N GLN A 116 -18.07 -17.14 -3.31
CA GLN A 116 -19.33 -17.78 -3.02
C GLN A 116 -19.75 -18.64 -4.20
N LEU A 117 -20.11 -19.88 -3.93
CA LEU A 117 -20.69 -20.81 -4.91
C LEU A 117 -22.17 -21.00 -4.58
N LEU A 118 -23.04 -20.73 -5.53
CA LEU A 118 -24.49 -20.87 -5.35
C LEU A 118 -25.10 -21.62 -6.55
N PRO A 119 -26.21 -22.32 -6.36
CA PRO A 119 -27.00 -22.88 -7.48
C PRO A 119 -27.38 -21.74 -8.45
N VAL A 120 -27.34 -22.03 -9.74
CA VAL A 120 -27.85 -21.10 -10.76
C VAL A 120 -29.31 -20.84 -10.48
N SER A 121 -29.58 -19.74 -9.84
CA SER A 121 -30.90 -19.22 -9.55
C SER A 121 -30.93 -17.76 -10.02
N SER A 122 -32.11 -17.18 -10.02
CA SER A 122 -32.28 -15.75 -10.36
C SER A 122 -31.60 -14.75 -9.42
N VAL A 123 -30.57 -15.16 -8.70
CA VAL A 123 -29.87 -14.36 -7.71
C VAL A 123 -28.86 -13.44 -8.41
N SER A 124 -29.01 -12.13 -8.26
CA SER A 124 -28.06 -11.17 -8.80
C SER A 124 -26.77 -11.13 -7.98
N PHE A 125 -25.65 -10.77 -8.60
CA PHE A 125 -24.38 -10.60 -7.89
C PHE A 125 -24.48 -9.55 -6.77
N THR A 126 -25.25 -8.50 -6.97
CA THR A 126 -25.52 -7.49 -5.92
C THR A 126 -26.23 -8.07 -4.71
N HIS A 127 -27.10 -9.06 -4.91
CA HIS A 127 -27.72 -9.78 -3.80
C HIS A 127 -26.70 -10.61 -3.01
N VAL A 128 -25.78 -11.30 -3.70
CA VAL A 128 -24.68 -12.06 -3.06
C VAL A 128 -23.82 -11.14 -2.18
N VAL A 129 -23.45 -9.96 -2.68
CA VAL A 129 -22.72 -8.95 -1.88
C VAL A 129 -23.53 -8.50 -0.66
N GLY A 130 -24.85 -8.38 -0.80
CA GLY A 130 -25.77 -8.13 0.31
C GLY A 130 -25.74 -9.23 1.37
N LEU A 131 -25.71 -10.50 0.97
CA LEU A 131 -25.58 -11.64 1.88
C LEU A 131 -24.24 -11.61 2.63
N TRP A 132 -23.14 -11.29 1.96
CA TRP A 132 -21.84 -11.10 2.64
C TRP A 132 -21.87 -10.00 3.69
N PHE A 133 -22.59 -8.90 3.41
CA PHE A 133 -22.73 -7.83 4.38
C PHE A 133 -23.58 -8.21 5.60
N LEU A 134 -24.60 -9.06 5.40
CA LEU A 134 -25.47 -9.53 6.48
C LEU A 134 -24.74 -10.44 7.48
N GLU A 135 -23.62 -11.06 7.12
CA GLU A 135 -22.75 -11.79 8.06
C GLU A 135 -22.29 -10.89 9.22
N GLY A 136 -22.25 -9.57 9.00
CA GLY A 136 -21.92 -8.57 10.02
C GLY A 136 -22.85 -8.58 11.24
N GLN A 137 -24.06 -9.14 11.14
CA GLN A 137 -24.97 -9.32 12.28
C GLN A 137 -24.43 -10.34 13.29
N GLN A 138 -23.55 -11.24 12.84
CA GLN A 138 -22.88 -12.25 13.66
C GLN A 138 -21.47 -11.83 14.11
N TYR A 139 -21.01 -10.64 13.71
CA TYR A 139 -19.68 -10.14 14.02
C TYR A 139 -19.68 -9.12 15.15
N SER A 140 -18.85 -9.38 16.16
CA SER A 140 -18.63 -8.43 17.27
C SER A 140 -17.40 -7.57 17.00
N GLN A 141 -17.60 -6.30 16.67
CA GLN A 141 -16.50 -5.35 16.47
C GLN A 141 -15.67 -5.12 17.74
N ALA A 142 -16.29 -5.22 18.93
CA ALA A 142 -15.60 -5.02 20.20
C ALA A 142 -14.70 -6.19 20.58
N ALA A 143 -15.15 -7.43 20.29
CA ALA A 143 -14.36 -8.65 20.56
C ALA A 143 -13.42 -9.01 19.40
N ALA A 144 -13.59 -8.43 18.22
CA ALA A 144 -12.97 -8.83 16.95
C ALA A 144 -13.24 -10.32 16.61
N GLU A 145 -14.43 -10.81 16.92
CA GLU A 145 -14.79 -12.21 16.81
C GLU A 145 -16.17 -12.41 16.14
N CYS A 146 -16.28 -13.48 15.39
CA CYS A 146 -17.56 -13.98 14.85
C CYS A 146 -18.28 -14.83 15.89
N ALA A 147 -19.62 -14.83 15.87
CA ALA A 147 -20.41 -15.70 16.73
C ALA A 147 -20.03 -17.18 16.53
N PRO A 148 -20.16 -18.05 17.56
CA PRO A 148 -19.87 -19.47 17.44
C PRO A 148 -20.67 -20.10 16.28
N ASN A 149 -20.01 -20.92 15.48
CA ASN A 149 -20.59 -21.60 14.30
C ASN A 149 -21.11 -20.67 13.18
N ALA A 150 -20.75 -19.36 13.21
CA ALA A 150 -21.06 -18.42 12.13
C ALA A 150 -19.83 -18.14 11.26
N THR A 151 -20.09 -17.69 10.03
CA THR A 151 -19.05 -17.21 9.10
C THR A 151 -19.16 -15.70 8.97
N CYS A 152 -18.05 -14.97 9.14
CA CYS A 152 -17.99 -13.51 9.01
C CYS A 152 -16.88 -13.04 8.06
N ALA A 153 -16.16 -13.97 7.44
CA ALA A 153 -14.98 -13.65 6.65
C ALA A 153 -15.31 -12.80 5.41
N HIS A 154 -16.46 -12.99 4.79
CA HIS A 154 -16.89 -12.18 3.67
C HIS A 154 -17.23 -10.76 4.11
N TYR A 155 -17.91 -10.61 5.24
CA TYR A 155 -18.22 -9.31 5.83
C TYR A 155 -16.96 -8.55 6.19
N THR A 156 -16.05 -9.16 6.96
CA THR A 156 -14.85 -8.48 7.44
C THR A 156 -13.95 -8.04 6.28
N GLN A 157 -13.82 -8.84 5.22
CA GLN A 157 -13.11 -8.44 4.00
C GLN A 157 -13.83 -7.29 3.26
N LEU A 158 -15.15 -7.36 3.11
CA LEU A 158 -15.95 -6.32 2.42
C LEU A 158 -15.81 -4.96 3.10
N VAL A 159 -15.78 -4.93 4.44
CA VAL A 159 -15.66 -3.70 5.25
C VAL A 159 -14.24 -3.46 5.74
N TRP A 160 -13.22 -4.09 5.15
CA TRP A 160 -11.83 -3.83 5.48
C TRP A 160 -11.44 -2.41 5.12
N ALA A 161 -11.15 -1.59 6.12
CA ALA A 161 -11.04 -0.13 5.94
C ALA A 161 -9.99 0.28 4.92
N THR A 162 -8.83 -0.40 4.91
CA THR A 162 -7.69 -0.04 4.06
C THR A 162 -7.72 -0.65 2.67
N SER A 163 -8.69 -1.52 2.36
CA SER A 163 -8.93 -1.96 0.98
C SER A 163 -9.52 -0.80 0.16
N SER A 164 -8.80 -0.38 -0.88
CA SER A 164 -9.15 0.78 -1.72
C SER A 164 -9.45 0.41 -3.18
N GLN A 165 -9.19 -0.83 -3.58
CA GLN A 165 -9.45 -1.31 -4.93
C GLN A 165 -10.32 -2.57 -4.89
N LEU A 166 -11.22 -2.68 -5.86
CA LEU A 166 -12.17 -3.76 -6.03
C LEU A 166 -12.20 -4.24 -7.48
N GLY A 167 -12.24 -5.55 -7.67
CA GLY A 167 -12.57 -6.16 -8.94
C GLY A 167 -13.33 -7.46 -8.71
N CYS A 168 -14.41 -7.70 -9.44
CA CYS A 168 -15.23 -8.90 -9.29
C CYS A 168 -15.36 -9.65 -10.62
N GLY A 169 -15.64 -10.96 -10.53
CA GLY A 169 -15.92 -11.83 -11.65
C GLY A 169 -16.88 -12.94 -11.26
N ARG A 170 -17.51 -13.56 -12.24
CA ARG A 170 -18.40 -14.71 -12.03
C ARG A 170 -18.22 -15.76 -13.13
N HIS A 171 -18.48 -17.00 -12.82
CA HIS A 171 -18.34 -18.09 -13.77
C HIS A 171 -19.40 -19.19 -13.51
N PRO A 172 -20.04 -19.71 -14.59
CA PRO A 172 -20.90 -20.89 -14.45
C PRO A 172 -20.04 -22.11 -14.17
N CYS A 173 -20.46 -22.93 -13.21
CA CYS A 173 -19.73 -24.12 -12.75
C CYS A 173 -20.59 -25.35 -12.82
N PRO A 174 -20.04 -26.51 -13.23
CA PRO A 174 -20.76 -27.77 -13.16
C PRO A 174 -20.95 -28.18 -11.69
N GLY A 175 -22.15 -28.54 -11.31
CA GLY A 175 -22.48 -29.06 -9.98
C GLY A 175 -23.11 -30.46 -10.04
N ALA A 176 -22.89 -31.23 -8.97
CA ALA A 176 -23.42 -32.60 -8.89
C ALA A 176 -24.96 -32.67 -8.86
N GLN A 177 -25.62 -31.58 -8.46
CA GLN A 177 -27.09 -31.50 -8.32
C GLN A 177 -27.71 -30.38 -9.20
N GLY A 178 -27.00 -29.92 -10.24
CA GLY A 178 -27.43 -28.85 -11.13
C GLY A 178 -26.32 -27.85 -11.41
N GLU A 179 -26.60 -26.85 -12.24
CA GLU A 179 -25.65 -25.79 -12.56
C GLU A 179 -25.42 -24.87 -11.35
N MET A 180 -24.17 -24.59 -11.07
CA MET A 180 -23.73 -23.66 -10.03
C MET A 180 -23.13 -22.40 -10.66
N GLU A 181 -23.10 -21.33 -9.93
CA GLU A 181 -22.39 -20.11 -10.33
C GLU A 181 -21.42 -19.67 -9.21
N ALA A 182 -20.17 -19.41 -9.60
CA ALA A 182 -19.16 -18.87 -8.71
C ALA A 182 -19.15 -17.34 -8.80
N PHE A 183 -19.29 -16.69 -7.66
CA PHE A 183 -19.21 -15.25 -7.47
C PHE A 183 -17.92 -14.92 -6.70
N VAL A 184 -17.05 -14.12 -7.28
CA VAL A 184 -15.74 -13.80 -6.70
C VAL A 184 -15.50 -12.31 -6.75
N CYS A 185 -15.09 -11.72 -5.60
CA CYS A 185 -14.54 -10.37 -5.54
C CYS A 185 -13.13 -10.39 -4.96
N ALA A 186 -12.25 -9.62 -5.59
CA ALA A 186 -10.87 -9.39 -5.20
C ALA A 186 -10.71 -7.98 -4.63
N TYR A 187 -9.95 -7.87 -3.55
CA TYR A 187 -9.74 -6.63 -2.81
C TYR A 187 -8.25 -6.34 -2.67
N SER A 188 -7.85 -5.10 -2.88
CA SER A 188 -6.45 -4.69 -2.68
C SER A 188 -6.35 -3.36 -1.93
N PRO A 189 -5.48 -3.24 -0.93
CA PRO A 189 -4.84 -4.36 -0.18
C PRO A 189 -5.86 -5.33 0.40
N GLY A 190 -5.49 -6.61 0.53
CA GLY A 190 -6.33 -7.63 1.16
C GLY A 190 -6.44 -7.43 2.66
N GLY A 191 -7.48 -7.98 3.25
CA GLY A 191 -7.77 -7.94 4.67
C GLY A 191 -7.77 -9.33 5.35
N ASN A 192 -8.53 -9.43 6.43
CA ASN A 192 -8.67 -10.66 7.24
C ASN A 192 -7.34 -11.22 7.77
N TRP A 193 -6.47 -10.31 8.22
CA TRP A 193 -5.19 -10.70 8.81
C TRP A 193 -5.35 -11.19 10.24
N GLU A 194 -4.50 -12.12 10.62
CA GLU A 194 -4.50 -12.72 11.94
C GLU A 194 -3.22 -12.40 12.71
N VAL A 195 -3.37 -12.20 14.00
CA VAL A 195 -2.27 -12.06 14.96
C VAL A 195 -2.51 -13.04 16.10
N ASN A 196 -1.57 -13.96 16.32
CA ASN A 196 -1.68 -14.99 17.36
C ASN A 196 -2.99 -15.78 17.28
N GLY A 197 -3.43 -16.13 16.05
CA GLY A 197 -4.66 -16.89 15.81
C GLY A 197 -5.96 -16.09 15.95
N LYS A 198 -5.89 -14.76 16.10
CA LYS A 198 -7.06 -13.88 16.11
C LYS A 198 -7.06 -12.93 14.93
N THR A 199 -8.18 -12.83 14.23
CA THR A 199 -8.37 -11.85 13.18
C THR A 199 -8.44 -10.45 13.77
N ILE A 200 -7.73 -9.48 13.17
CA ILE A 200 -7.81 -8.08 13.60
C ILE A 200 -9.11 -7.43 13.13
N VAL A 201 -9.54 -6.36 13.81
CA VAL A 201 -10.76 -5.64 13.43
C VAL A 201 -10.66 -5.03 12.04
N PRO A 202 -11.73 -5.11 11.22
CA PRO A 202 -11.69 -4.66 9.83
C PRO A 202 -11.61 -3.13 9.68
N TYR A 203 -12.02 -2.36 10.69
CA TYR A 203 -11.95 -0.89 10.68
C TYR A 203 -11.87 -0.31 12.09
N LYS A 204 -11.48 0.94 12.19
CA LYS A 204 -11.40 1.68 13.45
C LYS A 204 -12.75 2.38 13.70
N LYS A 205 -13.33 2.16 14.91
CA LYS A 205 -14.56 2.81 15.34
C LYS A 205 -14.35 4.29 15.59
N GLY A 206 -15.26 5.14 15.14
CA GLY A 206 -15.24 6.58 15.41
C GLY A 206 -16.08 7.38 14.42
N ALA A 207 -16.05 8.70 14.55
CA ALA A 207 -16.73 9.59 13.61
C ALA A 207 -16.16 9.40 12.19
N TRP A 208 -17.03 9.46 11.18
CA TRP A 208 -16.64 9.26 9.78
C TRP A 208 -15.47 10.16 9.38
N CYS A 209 -14.49 9.59 8.71
CA CYS A 209 -13.27 10.24 8.23
C CYS A 209 -12.33 10.83 9.31
N SER A 210 -12.63 10.66 10.61
CA SER A 210 -11.82 11.26 11.67
C SER A 210 -10.40 10.68 11.78
N LEU A 211 -10.15 9.51 11.21
CA LEU A 211 -8.87 8.84 11.18
C LEU A 211 -8.40 8.51 9.75
N CYS A 212 -8.80 9.30 8.75
CA CYS A 212 -8.19 9.21 7.43
C CYS A 212 -6.71 9.58 7.51
N THR A 213 -5.87 8.89 6.72
CA THR A 213 -4.43 9.21 6.63
C THR A 213 -4.18 10.41 5.72
N ALA A 214 -2.99 11.01 5.82
CA ALA A 214 -2.59 12.12 4.95
C ALA A 214 -2.46 11.75 3.46
N SER A 215 -2.41 10.45 3.16
CA SER A 215 -2.39 9.94 1.79
C SER A 215 -3.74 10.04 1.07
N VAL A 216 -4.83 10.39 1.78
CA VAL A 216 -6.15 10.59 1.17
C VAL A 216 -6.40 12.05 0.85
N SER A 217 -7.20 12.31 -0.21
CA SER A 217 -7.47 13.67 -0.69
C SER A 217 -8.62 14.37 0.03
N GLY A 218 -9.44 13.62 0.77
CA GLY A 218 -10.59 14.17 1.47
C GLY A 218 -11.52 13.13 2.07
N CYS A 219 -12.69 13.59 2.51
CA CYS A 219 -13.78 12.77 3.01
C CYS A 219 -14.94 12.81 2.01
N PHE A 220 -15.18 11.72 1.31
CA PHE A 220 -16.34 11.58 0.45
C PHE A 220 -17.59 11.32 1.32
N LYS A 221 -18.57 12.19 1.22
CA LYS A 221 -19.90 12.00 1.79
C LYS A 221 -20.90 11.78 0.67
N ALA A 222 -21.72 10.74 0.81
CA ALA A 222 -22.82 10.54 -0.11
C ALA A 222 -23.80 11.72 -0.05
N TRP A 223 -24.55 11.96 -1.14
CA TRP A 223 -25.51 13.06 -1.21
C TRP A 223 -26.61 13.01 -0.12
N ASP A 224 -26.90 11.81 0.41
CA ASP A 224 -27.86 11.62 1.51
C ASP A 224 -27.23 11.88 2.90
N HIS A 225 -25.97 12.31 2.97
CA HIS A 225 -25.20 12.58 4.17
C HIS A 225 -25.13 11.39 5.17
N ALA A 226 -25.46 10.18 4.71
CA ALA A 226 -25.43 8.98 5.54
C ALA A 226 -24.09 8.26 5.34
N GLY A 227 -23.11 8.56 6.20
CA GLY A 227 -21.80 7.94 6.18
C GLY A 227 -20.71 8.79 5.52
N GLY A 228 -19.48 8.35 5.62
CA GLY A 228 -18.32 8.99 5.01
C GLY A 228 -17.21 7.98 4.71
N LEU A 229 -16.47 8.24 3.63
CA LEU A 229 -15.37 7.42 3.18
C LEU A 229 -14.13 8.30 2.93
N CYS A 230 -12.97 7.83 3.36
CA CYS A 230 -11.70 8.48 3.04
C CYS A 230 -11.42 8.35 1.54
N GLU A 231 -11.21 9.46 0.84
CA GLU A 231 -10.91 9.45 -0.58
C GLU A 231 -9.45 9.17 -0.86
N VAL A 232 -9.17 8.12 -1.62
CA VAL A 232 -7.84 7.83 -2.12
C VAL A 232 -7.58 8.67 -3.37
N PRO A 233 -6.53 9.50 -3.41
CA PRO A 233 -6.27 10.38 -4.53
C PRO A 233 -5.90 9.62 -5.80
N ARG A 234 -6.46 10.06 -6.93
CA ARG A 234 -6.14 9.56 -8.28
C ARG A 234 -4.99 10.33 -8.94
N ASN A 235 -4.15 10.99 -8.17
CA ASN A 235 -3.15 11.89 -8.74
C ASN A 235 -2.05 11.12 -9.49
N PRO A 236 -1.84 11.45 -10.78
CA PRO A 236 -0.67 10.96 -11.49
C PRO A 236 0.59 11.53 -10.84
N CYS A 237 1.61 10.69 -10.73
CA CYS A 237 2.91 11.10 -10.23
C CYS A 237 3.50 12.23 -11.11
N ARG A 238 3.84 13.38 -10.50
CA ARG A 238 4.44 14.55 -11.16
C ARG A 238 5.92 14.73 -10.83
N MET A 239 6.62 13.63 -10.55
CA MET A 239 8.05 13.67 -10.24
C MET A 239 8.91 13.51 -11.50
N SER A 240 10.09 14.12 -11.48
CA SER A 240 11.16 13.87 -12.45
C SER A 240 12.44 13.50 -11.71
N CYS A 241 13.10 12.42 -12.16
CA CYS A 241 14.35 11.97 -11.57
C CYS A 241 15.55 12.67 -12.21
N ARG A 242 16.58 12.97 -11.40
CA ARG A 242 17.84 13.56 -11.83
C ARG A 242 18.90 12.50 -12.02
N ASN A 243 20.07 12.89 -12.57
CA ASN A 243 21.25 12.04 -12.69
C ASN A 243 20.96 10.65 -13.26
N HIS A 244 20.16 10.60 -14.34
CA HIS A 244 19.75 9.37 -15.03
C HIS A 244 18.92 8.39 -14.18
N GLY A 245 18.28 8.85 -13.11
CA GLY A 245 17.33 8.07 -12.35
C GLY A 245 16.07 7.75 -13.15
N HIS A 246 15.47 6.60 -12.91
CA HIS A 246 14.26 6.12 -13.58
C HIS A 246 13.04 6.28 -12.68
N LEU A 247 11.97 6.92 -13.20
CA LEU A 247 10.74 7.12 -12.44
C LEU A 247 9.82 5.92 -12.55
N ASN A 248 9.49 5.33 -11.41
CA ASN A 248 8.40 4.36 -11.31
C ASN A 248 7.08 5.12 -11.13
N LEU A 249 6.24 5.12 -12.17
CA LEU A 249 4.97 5.85 -12.17
C LEU A 249 3.92 5.26 -11.22
N SER A 250 3.99 3.96 -10.93
CA SER A 250 3.03 3.28 -10.06
C SER A 250 3.25 3.57 -8.59
N THR A 251 4.52 3.69 -8.17
CA THR A 251 4.90 3.99 -6.78
C THR A 251 5.24 5.45 -6.56
N CYS A 252 5.31 6.25 -7.63
CA CYS A 252 5.78 7.64 -7.62
C CYS A 252 7.15 7.78 -6.98
N HIS A 253 8.09 6.91 -7.36
CA HIS A 253 9.41 6.83 -6.78
C HIS A 253 10.50 6.78 -7.84
N CYS A 254 11.65 7.47 -7.57
CA CYS A 254 12.81 7.43 -8.45
C CYS A 254 13.72 6.26 -8.06
N HIS A 255 14.00 5.39 -9.01
CA HIS A 255 15.11 4.43 -8.93
C HIS A 255 16.39 5.12 -9.36
N CYS A 256 17.32 5.26 -8.43
CA CYS A 256 18.56 5.98 -8.66
C CYS A 256 19.65 5.03 -9.20
N PRO A 257 20.49 5.49 -10.14
CA PRO A 257 21.64 4.75 -10.57
C PRO A 257 22.71 4.68 -9.45
N PRO A 258 23.66 3.74 -9.55
CA PRO A 258 24.75 3.60 -8.61
C PRO A 258 25.46 4.94 -8.31
N GLY A 259 25.74 5.19 -7.02
CA GLY A 259 26.40 6.41 -6.55
C GLY A 259 25.50 7.63 -6.41
N TYR A 260 24.19 7.50 -6.60
CA TYR A 260 23.21 8.54 -6.40
C TYR A 260 22.05 8.08 -5.51
N THR A 261 21.50 9.02 -4.74
CA THR A 261 20.37 8.77 -3.84
C THR A 261 19.52 10.03 -3.68
N GLY A 262 18.45 9.97 -2.88
CA GLY A 262 17.52 11.06 -2.65
C GLY A 262 16.26 10.92 -3.51
N ARG A 263 15.18 11.59 -3.08
CA ARG A 263 13.85 11.51 -3.70
C ARG A 263 13.86 11.67 -5.23
N TYR A 264 14.80 12.48 -5.72
CA TYR A 264 14.96 12.80 -7.15
C TYR A 264 16.32 12.33 -7.70
N CYS A 265 17.03 11.46 -6.99
CA CYS A 265 18.42 11.04 -7.30
C CYS A 265 19.41 12.22 -7.37
N GLN A 266 19.20 13.23 -6.55
CA GLN A 266 19.99 14.47 -6.59
C GLN A 266 21.24 14.43 -5.70
N VAL A 267 21.38 13.45 -4.81
CA VAL A 267 22.46 13.35 -3.83
C VAL A 267 23.51 12.35 -4.28
N ARG A 268 24.76 12.77 -4.36
CA ARG A 268 25.90 11.88 -4.60
C ARG A 268 26.37 11.22 -3.30
N CYS A 269 26.75 9.94 -3.36
CA CYS A 269 27.01 9.13 -2.19
C CYS A 269 28.23 8.21 -2.34
N SER A 270 29.05 8.09 -1.25
CA SER A 270 30.08 7.08 -1.11
C SER A 270 30.30 6.74 0.36
N VAL A 271 30.06 5.48 0.78
CA VAL A 271 30.33 4.97 2.13
C VAL A 271 30.93 3.56 1.98
N GLN A 272 31.92 3.22 2.83
CA GLN A 272 32.48 1.86 2.89
C GLN A 272 31.91 1.10 4.08
N CYS A 273 31.47 -0.13 3.85
CA CYS A 273 30.98 -1.04 4.87
C CYS A 273 32.04 -2.10 5.22
N VAL A 274 32.28 -2.34 6.51
CA VAL A 274 33.30 -3.31 6.98
C VAL A 274 32.73 -4.73 6.93
N HIS A 275 31.55 -4.96 7.58
CA HIS A 275 30.83 -6.22 7.57
C HIS A 275 29.38 -5.96 7.13
N GLY A 276 29.13 -6.00 5.84
CA GLY A 276 27.82 -5.71 5.29
C GLY A 276 27.87 -5.26 3.84
N ARG A 277 26.71 -4.97 3.29
CA ARG A 277 26.53 -4.48 1.92
C ARG A 277 26.33 -2.98 1.93
N PHE A 278 27.02 -2.30 1.04
CA PHE A 278 26.70 -0.92 0.74
C PHE A 278 25.47 -0.83 -0.15
N ARG A 279 24.46 -0.09 0.29
CA ARG A 279 23.30 0.26 -0.52
C ARG A 279 23.50 1.66 -1.08
N GLU A 280 23.78 1.72 -2.37
CA GLU A 280 24.05 2.96 -3.10
C GLU A 280 22.85 3.92 -3.07
N GLU A 281 21.63 3.35 -3.19
CA GLU A 281 20.38 4.10 -3.20
C GLU A 281 20.18 4.95 -1.94
N GLU A 282 20.81 4.59 -0.84
CA GLU A 282 20.54 5.13 0.49
C GLU A 282 21.75 5.69 1.20
N CYS A 283 22.90 5.54 0.59
CA CYS A 283 24.15 5.95 1.19
C CYS A 283 24.38 5.36 2.61
N SER A 284 24.03 4.11 2.78
CA SER A 284 24.11 3.43 4.08
C SER A 284 24.59 1.97 3.94
N CYS A 285 25.07 1.42 5.06
CA CYS A 285 25.43 0.02 5.15
C CYS A 285 24.29 -0.80 5.69
N VAL A 286 24.01 -1.96 5.06
CA VAL A 286 23.21 -3.03 5.64
C VAL A 286 24.18 -4.05 6.21
N CYS A 287 24.17 -4.17 7.53
CA CYS A 287 25.13 -5.00 8.24
C CYS A 287 24.83 -6.49 8.05
N ASP A 288 25.90 -7.28 7.99
CA ASP A 288 25.81 -8.74 8.13
C ASP A 288 25.35 -9.11 9.55
N VAL A 289 24.78 -10.30 9.67
CA VAL A 289 24.30 -10.83 10.96
C VAL A 289 25.39 -10.77 12.01
N GLY A 290 25.09 -10.23 13.18
CA GLY A 290 26.02 -10.08 14.30
C GLY A 290 26.92 -8.85 14.22
N TYR A 291 26.68 -7.94 13.27
CA TYR A 291 27.39 -6.68 13.16
C TYR A 291 26.42 -5.49 13.20
N GLY A 292 26.91 -4.37 13.73
CA GLY A 292 26.13 -3.12 13.86
C GLY A 292 27.00 -1.88 13.69
N GLY A 293 26.38 -0.71 13.82
CA GLY A 293 26.99 0.59 13.61
C GLY A 293 26.89 1.10 12.18
N ALA A 294 27.24 2.38 11.95
CA ALA A 294 27.04 3.05 10.66
C ALA A 294 27.83 2.43 9.50
N GLN A 295 28.95 1.81 9.80
CA GLN A 295 29.83 1.11 8.85
C GLN A 295 29.87 -0.40 9.06
N CYS A 296 28.97 -0.95 9.90
CA CYS A 296 28.92 -2.37 10.25
C CYS A 296 30.25 -2.91 10.84
N ALA A 297 30.99 -2.10 11.58
CA ALA A 297 32.30 -2.45 12.14
C ALA A 297 32.21 -3.08 13.54
N THR A 298 31.07 -2.98 14.21
CA THR A 298 30.89 -3.40 15.59
C THR A 298 30.24 -4.76 15.65
N LYS A 299 30.85 -5.76 16.31
CA LYS A 299 30.27 -7.07 16.55
C LYS A 299 29.19 -6.99 17.64
N VAL A 300 28.04 -7.58 17.39
CA VAL A 300 26.86 -7.54 18.28
C VAL A 300 26.36 -8.95 18.57
N LEU A 301 26.12 -9.25 19.85
CA LEU A 301 25.55 -10.51 20.31
C LEU A 301 24.08 -10.27 20.71
N PHE A 302 23.15 -11.03 20.14
CA PHE A 302 21.71 -10.91 20.42
C PHE A 302 21.12 -12.20 21.01
N PRO A 303 20.45 -12.17 22.19
CA PRO A 303 19.71 -13.30 22.72
C PRO A 303 18.29 -13.37 22.17
N PHE A 304 17.99 -14.36 21.34
CA PHE A 304 16.68 -14.54 20.70
C PHE A 304 15.72 -15.39 21.53
N HIS A 305 15.18 -14.89 22.62
CA HIS A 305 14.27 -15.75 23.40
C HIS A 305 12.78 -15.44 23.24
N THR A 306 12.38 -14.23 22.86
CA THR A 306 10.95 -13.88 22.75
C THR A 306 10.73 -12.77 21.74
N CYS A 307 9.87 -13.01 20.73
CA CYS A 307 9.27 -11.97 19.92
C CYS A 307 7.90 -11.60 20.46
N ASP A 308 7.60 -10.33 20.62
CA ASP A 308 6.25 -9.87 20.94
C ASP A 308 5.30 -10.15 19.78
N LEU A 309 5.77 -9.92 18.55
CA LEU A 309 5.03 -10.17 17.31
C LEU A 309 5.94 -10.77 16.23
N ARG A 310 5.41 -11.74 15.48
CA ARG A 310 6.00 -12.20 14.22
C ARG A 310 5.09 -11.80 13.06
N ILE A 311 5.63 -11.03 12.12
CA ILE A 311 4.93 -10.59 10.93
C ILE A 311 5.78 -10.95 9.72
N ASP A 312 5.28 -11.82 8.84
CA ASP A 312 5.99 -12.33 7.66
C ASP A 312 7.40 -12.88 7.94
N GLY A 313 7.57 -13.44 9.14
CA GLY A 313 8.82 -14.00 9.63
C GLY A 313 9.72 -13.03 10.39
N ASP A 314 9.56 -11.73 10.24
CA ASP A 314 10.28 -10.73 11.01
C ASP A 314 9.76 -10.65 12.45
N CYS A 315 10.67 -10.42 13.38
CA CYS A 315 10.38 -10.26 14.79
C CYS A 315 10.27 -8.78 15.15
N PHE A 316 9.18 -8.38 15.78
CA PHE A 316 8.96 -7.04 16.31
C PHE A 316 8.90 -7.10 17.83
N MET A 317 9.68 -6.25 18.49
CA MET A 317 9.74 -6.15 19.95
C MET A 317 9.42 -4.73 20.39
N VAL A 318 8.44 -4.60 21.29
CA VAL A 318 8.03 -3.33 21.87
C VAL A 318 8.80 -3.09 23.17
N SER A 319 9.48 -1.93 23.26
CA SER A 319 10.25 -1.59 24.47
C SER A 319 9.36 -1.41 25.68
N SER A 320 9.83 -1.79 26.86
CA SER A 320 9.21 -1.45 28.14
C SER A 320 9.60 -0.06 28.64
N GLU A 321 10.64 0.54 28.08
CA GLU A 321 11.21 1.83 28.46
C GLU A 321 11.06 2.87 27.35
N ALA A 322 11.10 4.14 27.72
CA ALA A 322 11.09 5.25 26.79
C ALA A 322 12.48 5.85 26.61
N ASP A 323 12.79 6.29 25.40
CA ASP A 323 14.04 6.97 25.08
C ASP A 323 13.82 8.01 23.96
N THR A 324 14.83 8.83 23.74
CA THR A 324 14.87 9.68 22.54
C THR A 324 14.98 8.81 21.29
N TYR A 325 14.63 9.37 20.13
CA TYR A 325 14.75 8.62 18.88
C TYR A 325 16.15 8.01 18.67
N TYR A 326 17.19 8.81 18.91
CA TYR A 326 18.57 8.34 18.73
C TYR A 326 18.97 7.30 19.78
N GLY A 327 18.52 7.45 21.04
CA GLY A 327 18.72 6.46 22.08
C GLY A 327 18.03 5.14 21.74
N ALA A 328 16.77 5.19 21.30
CA ALA A 328 16.01 4.04 20.83
C ALA A 328 16.70 3.34 19.66
N LYS A 329 17.15 4.11 18.65
CA LYS A 329 17.90 3.58 17.51
C LYS A 329 19.15 2.82 17.96
N MET A 330 19.94 3.41 18.86
CA MET A 330 21.17 2.77 19.38
C MET A 330 20.88 1.50 20.16
N LYS A 331 19.78 1.48 20.93
CA LYS A 331 19.36 0.28 21.69
C LYS A 331 18.91 -0.85 20.78
N CYS A 332 18.13 -0.58 19.72
CA CYS A 332 17.78 -1.59 18.72
C CYS A 332 19.04 -2.12 18.01
N GLN A 333 19.94 -1.24 17.57
CA GLN A 333 21.21 -1.63 16.93
C GLN A 333 22.12 -2.41 17.87
N GLY A 334 22.16 -2.04 19.15
CA GLY A 334 22.90 -2.76 20.19
C GLY A 334 22.41 -4.18 20.42
N LYS A 335 21.15 -4.45 20.09
CA LYS A 335 20.54 -5.80 20.12
C LYS A 335 20.62 -6.53 18.78
N GLY A 336 21.28 -5.97 17.76
CA GLY A 336 21.40 -6.57 16.43
C GLY A 336 20.20 -6.37 15.51
N GLY A 337 19.25 -5.49 15.88
CA GLY A 337 18.09 -5.12 15.09
C GLY A 337 18.14 -3.66 14.63
N VAL A 338 17.01 -3.19 14.14
CA VAL A 338 16.79 -1.78 13.75
C VAL A 338 15.50 -1.28 14.38
N LEU A 339 15.27 0.03 14.41
CA LEU A 339 13.93 0.55 14.66
C LEU A 339 12.99 0.06 13.56
N ALA A 340 11.77 -0.30 13.94
CA ALA A 340 10.78 -0.92 13.06
C ALA A 340 10.57 -0.16 11.76
N GLN A 341 10.58 -0.88 10.64
CA GLN A 341 10.25 -0.40 9.31
C GLN A 341 8.88 -0.90 8.93
N ILE A 342 7.97 0.01 8.65
CA ILE A 342 6.59 -0.31 8.28
C ILE A 342 6.45 -0.11 6.77
N GLU A 343 6.58 -1.19 6.02
CA GLU A 343 6.66 -1.15 4.56
C GLU A 343 5.35 -1.56 3.88
N SER A 344 4.34 -1.94 4.66
CA SER A 344 3.05 -2.34 4.12
C SER A 344 1.91 -2.01 5.07
N GLN A 345 0.70 -1.92 4.52
CA GLN A 345 -0.52 -1.74 5.29
C GLN A 345 -0.74 -2.89 6.28
N LYS A 346 -0.38 -4.11 5.91
CA LYS A 346 -0.46 -5.28 6.79
C LYS A 346 0.35 -5.09 8.07
N VAL A 347 1.62 -4.69 7.95
CA VAL A 347 2.49 -4.45 9.11
C VAL A 347 1.93 -3.32 9.98
N GLN A 348 1.47 -2.23 9.34
CA GLN A 348 0.84 -1.10 10.02
C GLN A 348 -0.37 -1.53 10.85
N ASP A 349 -1.30 -2.25 10.26
CA ASP A 349 -2.55 -2.62 10.91
C ASP A 349 -2.31 -3.63 12.07
N ILE A 350 -1.40 -4.58 11.88
CA ILE A 350 -1.04 -5.56 12.90
C ILE A 350 -0.39 -4.86 14.11
N LEU A 351 0.59 -3.98 13.87
CA LEU A 351 1.23 -3.21 14.93
C LEU A 351 0.22 -2.32 15.66
N ALA A 352 -0.59 -1.57 14.93
CA ALA A 352 -1.60 -0.70 15.53
C ALA A 352 -2.61 -1.48 16.41
N PHE A 353 -3.05 -2.65 15.95
CA PHE A 353 -3.92 -3.52 16.73
C PHE A 353 -3.25 -4.03 18.00
N TYR A 354 -2.00 -4.49 17.91
CA TYR A 354 -1.24 -4.99 19.07
C TYR A 354 -1.02 -3.88 20.10
N LEU A 355 -0.58 -2.69 19.68
CA LEU A 355 -0.33 -1.56 20.55
C LEU A 355 -1.60 -1.07 21.24
N GLY A 356 -2.73 -1.05 20.53
CA GLY A 356 -4.03 -0.71 21.11
C GLY A 356 -4.47 -1.68 22.21
N ARG A 357 -4.12 -2.95 22.11
CA ARG A 357 -4.39 -3.95 23.16
C ARG A 357 -3.47 -3.79 24.37
N LEU A 358 -2.19 -3.45 24.17
CA LEU A 358 -1.28 -3.17 25.27
C LEU A 358 -1.77 -2.00 26.14
N GLU A 359 -2.37 -0.98 25.52
CA GLU A 359 -2.94 0.16 26.25
C GLU A 359 -4.11 -0.24 27.18
N THR A 360 -4.91 -1.24 26.77
CA THR A 360 -6.07 -1.69 27.56
C THR A 360 -5.72 -2.60 28.73
N THR A 361 -4.54 -3.24 28.69
CA THR A 361 -4.11 -4.19 29.76
C THR A 361 -3.40 -3.54 30.93
N ASN A 362 -3.31 -2.20 31.01
CA ASN A 362 -2.65 -1.44 32.07
C ASN A 362 -1.15 -1.74 32.33
N GLU A 363 -0.51 -2.58 31.54
CA GLU A 363 0.92 -2.88 31.64
C GLU A 363 1.81 -1.69 31.22
N VAL A 364 1.19 -0.62 30.69
CA VAL A 364 1.87 0.54 30.08
C VAL A 364 1.80 1.78 30.96
N THR A 365 1.08 1.75 32.07
CA THR A 365 0.89 2.94 32.93
C THR A 365 1.99 3.07 33.98
N ASN A 366 3.18 3.44 33.53
CA ASN A 366 4.08 4.18 34.39
C ASN A 366 3.75 5.67 34.20
N ASN A 367 3.27 6.35 35.26
CA ASN A 367 2.82 7.75 35.26
C ASN A 367 3.93 8.77 34.85
N ASP A 368 5.15 8.30 34.62
CA ASP A 368 6.29 9.12 34.19
C ASP A 368 6.38 9.33 32.67
N PHE A 369 5.48 8.77 31.87
CA PHE A 369 5.51 8.89 30.42
C PHE A 369 4.31 9.68 29.90
N GLU A 370 4.52 10.90 29.50
CA GLU A 370 3.50 11.79 28.90
C GLU A 370 2.97 11.27 27.55
N THR A 371 3.68 10.35 26.89
CA THR A 371 3.32 9.91 25.55
C THR A 371 3.11 8.40 25.47
N ARG A 372 1.95 8.00 24.95
CA ARG A 372 1.63 6.62 24.59
C ARG A 372 2.06 6.32 23.14
N ASN A 373 3.10 7.01 22.67
CA ASN A 373 3.57 6.94 21.30
C ASN A 373 4.82 6.06 21.22
N PHE A 374 5.11 5.56 20.01
CA PHE A 374 6.20 4.61 19.80
C PHE A 374 7.06 5.06 18.63
N TRP A 375 8.38 5.20 18.84
CA TRP A 375 9.32 5.46 17.76
C TRP A 375 9.37 4.30 16.77
N ILE A 376 9.34 4.63 15.48
CA ILE A 376 9.66 3.74 14.36
C ILE A 376 10.89 4.26 13.62
N GLY A 377 11.45 3.45 12.73
CA GLY A 377 12.74 3.74 12.09
C GLY A 377 12.73 4.81 11.00
N LEU A 378 11.75 5.67 10.94
CA LEU A 378 11.61 6.66 9.88
C LEU A 378 12.04 8.05 10.34
N THR A 379 12.85 8.75 9.54
CA THR A 379 13.25 10.12 9.78
C THR A 379 13.26 10.94 8.51
N TYR A 380 12.93 12.24 8.62
CA TYR A 380 13.15 13.19 7.55
C TYR A 380 14.63 13.57 7.48
N LYS A 381 15.20 13.48 6.29
CA LYS A 381 16.59 13.85 6.01
C LYS A 381 16.61 15.12 5.18
N THR A 382 16.88 16.25 5.81
CA THR A 382 16.91 17.57 5.16
C THR A 382 17.84 17.58 3.94
N ALA A 383 19.03 16.96 4.05
CA ALA A 383 19.98 16.88 2.94
C ALA A 383 19.46 16.06 1.74
N LYS A 384 18.45 15.21 1.95
CA LYS A 384 17.86 14.34 0.93
C LYS A 384 16.43 14.73 0.57
N ASP A 385 15.89 15.74 1.25
CA ASP A 385 14.51 16.21 1.13
C ASP A 385 13.49 15.05 1.09
N SER A 386 13.66 14.08 1.98
CA SER A 386 12.81 12.88 2.02
C SER A 386 12.88 12.15 3.35
N PHE A 387 11.79 11.46 3.69
CA PHE A 387 11.78 10.49 4.77
C PHE A 387 12.57 9.23 4.37
N ARG A 388 13.34 8.71 5.34
CA ARG A 388 14.16 7.51 5.16
C ARG A 388 14.12 6.64 6.39
N TRP A 389 14.12 5.35 6.16
CA TRP A 389 14.30 4.36 7.23
C TRP A 389 15.72 4.43 7.79
N THR A 390 15.91 3.93 9.01
CA THR A 390 17.26 3.88 9.66
C THR A 390 18.27 3.03 8.89
N THR A 391 17.79 2.10 8.08
CA THR A 391 18.60 1.32 7.13
C THR A 391 19.01 2.12 5.90
N GLY A 392 18.44 3.32 5.73
CA GLY A 392 18.61 4.20 4.60
C GLY A 392 17.59 4.03 3.48
N GLU A 393 16.74 3.02 3.53
CA GLU A 393 15.74 2.73 2.50
C GLU A 393 14.72 3.85 2.34
N HIS A 394 14.26 4.03 1.08
CA HIS A 394 13.18 4.95 0.82
C HIS A 394 11.88 4.42 1.41
N GLN A 395 11.11 5.35 1.92
CA GLN A 395 9.73 5.09 2.27
C GLN A 395 8.91 4.80 1.00
N SER A 396 8.48 3.56 0.82
CA SER A 396 7.59 3.14 -0.28
C SER A 396 6.11 3.16 0.14
N PHE A 397 5.84 2.89 1.40
CA PHE A 397 4.53 2.91 2.04
C PHE A 397 4.44 4.07 3.03
N THR A 398 3.26 4.66 3.19
CA THR A 398 3.00 5.76 4.12
C THR A 398 1.69 5.57 4.86
N SER A 399 1.67 5.89 6.16
CA SER A 399 0.49 5.88 7.01
C SER A 399 0.44 7.11 7.94
N PHE A 400 0.92 8.26 7.45
CA PHE A 400 0.81 9.51 8.23
C PHE A 400 -0.64 9.83 8.56
N ALA A 401 -0.88 10.28 9.78
CA ALA A 401 -2.17 10.78 10.21
C ALA A 401 -2.60 12.00 9.36
N PHE A 402 -3.90 12.29 9.36
CA PHE A 402 -4.41 13.44 8.62
C PHE A 402 -3.75 14.74 9.10
N GLY A 403 -3.24 15.53 8.15
CA GLY A 403 -2.48 16.76 8.43
C GLY A 403 -1.00 16.53 8.72
N GLN A 404 -0.53 15.27 8.72
CA GLN A 404 0.87 14.93 8.92
C GLN A 404 1.56 14.46 7.61
N PRO A 405 2.88 14.58 7.47
CA PRO A 405 3.81 15.30 8.34
C PRO A 405 3.60 16.81 8.22
N ASP A 406 3.58 17.52 9.34
CA ASP A 406 3.34 18.98 9.36
C ASP A 406 4.63 19.80 9.29
N ASN A 407 5.77 19.15 9.31
CA ASN A 407 7.12 19.76 9.21
C ASN A 407 7.29 21.00 10.09
N GLN A 408 6.78 20.96 11.32
CA GLN A 408 6.87 22.07 12.26
C GLN A 408 8.32 22.39 12.66
N GLY A 409 9.21 22.44 11.67
CA GLY A 409 10.56 22.98 11.75
C GLY A 409 11.55 22.21 12.63
N PHE A 410 11.08 21.31 13.49
CA PHE A 410 11.90 20.59 14.47
C PHE A 410 11.55 19.10 14.59
N GLY A 411 10.48 18.62 13.91
CA GLY A 411 10.02 17.25 13.95
C GLY A 411 10.56 16.47 12.76
N ASN A 412 11.66 15.77 12.94
CA ASN A 412 12.26 14.97 11.86
C ASN A 412 12.20 13.46 12.12
N CYS A 413 11.63 13.03 13.25
CA CYS A 413 11.55 11.63 13.65
C CYS A 413 10.09 11.19 13.73
N VAL A 414 9.80 9.98 13.28
CA VAL A 414 8.43 9.51 13.15
C VAL A 414 8.06 8.57 14.28
N GLU A 415 6.88 8.81 14.84
CA GLU A 415 6.26 8.00 15.88
C GLU A 415 4.91 7.42 15.41
N LEU A 416 4.52 6.30 15.98
CA LEU A 416 3.14 5.83 15.97
C LEU A 416 2.38 6.56 17.08
N GLN A 417 1.39 7.36 16.70
CA GLN A 417 0.67 8.21 17.63
C GLN A 417 -0.62 7.56 18.11
N ALA A 418 -0.75 7.30 19.42
CA ALA A 418 -1.90 6.62 20.00
C ALA A 418 -3.21 7.37 19.74
N SER A 419 -3.22 8.71 19.85
CA SER A 419 -4.42 9.53 19.58
C SER A 419 -4.88 9.50 18.12
N ALA A 420 -3.97 9.17 17.19
CA ALA A 420 -4.26 8.95 15.78
C ALA A 420 -4.42 7.46 15.44
N ALA A 421 -4.78 6.63 16.42
CA ALA A 421 -4.91 5.17 16.27
C ALA A 421 -3.66 4.51 15.68
N PHE A 422 -2.50 4.96 16.13
CA PHE A 422 -1.16 4.53 15.72
C PHE A 422 -0.83 4.82 14.25
N ASN A 423 -1.50 5.77 13.61
CA ASN A 423 -0.99 6.39 12.40
C ASN A 423 0.23 7.26 12.72
N TRP A 424 1.02 7.57 11.72
CA TRP A 424 2.32 8.22 11.87
C TRP A 424 2.20 9.73 12.10
N ASN A 425 3.07 10.22 12.97
CA ASN A 425 3.26 11.64 13.25
C ASN A 425 4.76 11.96 13.25
N ASP A 426 5.18 13.10 12.66
CA ASP A 426 6.53 13.58 12.81
C ASP A 426 6.67 14.37 14.11
N GLN A 427 7.67 14.03 14.91
CA GLN A 427 7.88 14.54 16.27
C GLN A 427 9.36 14.94 16.47
N ARG A 428 9.60 15.80 17.44
CA ARG A 428 10.95 16.17 17.86
C ARG A 428 11.73 14.93 18.29
N CYS A 429 12.91 14.70 17.69
CA CYS A 429 13.72 13.52 17.96
C CYS A 429 14.22 13.39 19.42
N LYS A 430 14.17 14.49 20.21
CA LYS A 430 14.52 14.51 21.63
C LYS A 430 13.37 14.12 22.56
N THR A 431 12.15 14.00 22.06
CA THR A 431 10.99 13.51 22.82
C THR A 431 11.27 12.08 23.26
N ARG A 432 10.84 11.72 24.46
CA ARG A 432 11.00 10.37 25.00
C ARG A 432 9.74 9.57 24.75
N ASN A 433 9.83 8.58 23.87
CA ASN A 433 8.78 7.63 23.55
C ASN A 433 9.28 6.21 23.77
N ARG A 434 8.35 5.28 23.99
CA ARG A 434 8.66 3.86 23.79
C ARG A 434 9.02 3.64 22.32
N TYR A 435 9.55 2.49 21.98
CA TYR A 435 10.03 2.23 20.62
C TYR A 435 9.84 0.76 20.24
N ILE A 436 9.86 0.50 18.95
CA ILE A 436 9.72 -0.83 18.40
C ILE A 436 10.99 -1.20 17.63
N CYS A 437 11.62 -2.30 18.03
CA CYS A 437 12.74 -2.89 17.30
C CYS A 437 12.25 -4.00 16.37
N GLN A 438 12.86 -4.10 15.20
CA GLN A 438 12.63 -5.15 14.22
C GLN A 438 13.89 -5.96 13.96
N PHE A 439 13.72 -7.26 13.85
CA PHE A 439 14.77 -8.24 13.55
C PHE A 439 14.32 -9.06 12.36
N ALA A 440 15.11 -9.10 11.28
CA ALA A 440 14.74 -9.81 10.07
C ALA A 440 14.83 -11.33 10.25
N GLN A 441 13.94 -12.07 9.58
CA GLN A 441 13.88 -13.54 9.64
C GLN A 441 15.21 -14.21 9.28
N GLU A 442 15.93 -13.68 8.28
CA GLU A 442 17.25 -14.17 7.89
C GLU A 442 18.28 -14.07 9.01
N HIS A 443 18.11 -13.15 9.95
CA HIS A 443 18.92 -12.99 11.14
C HIS A 443 18.54 -13.98 12.25
N ILE A 444 17.30 -14.44 12.29
CA ILE A 444 16.75 -15.35 13.30
C ILE A 444 17.13 -16.79 12.96
N SER A 445 17.07 -17.18 11.69
CA SER A 445 17.26 -18.56 11.23
C SER A 445 18.70 -19.07 11.27
N ARG A 446 19.68 -18.17 11.32
CA ARG A 446 21.12 -18.53 11.33
C ARG A 446 21.68 -18.82 12.73
N TRP A 447 20.90 -18.57 13.78
CA TRP A 447 21.34 -18.69 15.17
C TRP A 447 20.55 -19.71 15.99
N ASP A 448 19.80 -20.61 15.35
CA ASP A 448 19.23 -21.76 16.02
C ASP A 448 20.31 -22.86 16.07
N PRO A 449 21.06 -23.00 17.18
CA PRO A 449 21.84 -24.21 17.39
C PRO A 449 20.80 -25.30 17.66
N GLY A 450 20.56 -26.16 16.67
CA GLY A 450 19.71 -27.33 16.85
C GLY A 450 20.06 -28.08 18.13
N PRO A 451 19.14 -28.93 18.61
CA PRO A 451 19.19 -29.55 19.91
C PRO A 451 20.46 -30.34 20.15
#